data_b502a43d19f3c94df4a35035ac602990
#
_entry.id   b502a43d19f3c94df4a35035ac602990
#
_cell.length_a   1.000
_cell.length_b   1.000
_cell.length_c   1.000
_cell.angle_alpha   90.00
_cell.angle_beta   90.00
_cell.angle_gamma   90.00
#
_symmetry.space_group_name_H-M   'P 1'
#
loop_
_entity.id
_entity.type
_entity.pdbx_description
1 polymer ?
#
loop_
_entity_poly.entity_id
_entity_poly.type
_entity_poly.pdbx_seq_one_letter_code
_entity_poly.pdbx_strand_id
1 'polypeptide(L)'
;HVYSSVPQIEVLRMADVFITHGGMNSISEALVYEVPMIVIPFMSDQPVNARQVETLGLGKRMDYKTLNSQSLKETVLSVFADEKIKANLANVQNWISNASGNKGGAEMIREYYREWRNAHDNDTNETT
;
A
#
# COMPACT_ATOMS: atom_id res chain seq x y z
N HIS A 1 14.62 -14.03 -9.92
CA HIS A 1 15.92 -13.39 -10.12
C HIS A 1 16.25 -12.46 -8.97
N VAL A 2 17.50 -12.48 -8.56
CA VAL A 2 18.00 -11.59 -7.49
C VAL A 2 19.02 -10.63 -8.10
N TYR A 3 18.78 -9.35 -7.91
CA TYR A 3 19.67 -8.30 -8.42
C TYR A 3 20.16 -7.43 -7.27
N SER A 4 21.41 -6.96 -7.34
CA SER A 4 21.96 -6.02 -6.37
C SER A 4 21.35 -4.62 -6.49
N SER A 5 20.85 -4.26 -7.65
CA SER A 5 20.19 -2.98 -7.93
C SER A 5 19.29 -3.14 -9.14
N VAL A 6 18.06 -2.59 -9.05
CA VAL A 6 17.10 -2.60 -10.15
C VAL A 6 16.41 -1.24 -10.23
N PRO A 7 16.00 -0.77 -11.45
CA PRO A 7 15.18 0.43 -11.58
C PRO A 7 13.78 0.15 -11.03
N GLN A 8 13.48 0.67 -9.86
CA GLN A 8 12.24 0.36 -9.13
C GLN A 8 10.98 0.67 -9.93
N ILE A 9 10.95 1.81 -10.62
CA ILE A 9 9.78 2.20 -11.41
C ILE A 9 9.49 1.23 -12.55
N GLU A 10 10.51 0.79 -13.27
CA GLU A 10 10.36 -0.17 -14.36
C GLU A 10 9.90 -1.54 -13.86
N VAL A 11 10.42 -1.96 -12.71
CA VAL A 11 10.01 -3.21 -12.07
C VAL A 11 8.56 -3.13 -11.62
N LEU A 12 8.13 -2.01 -11.03
CA LEU A 12 6.75 -1.82 -10.58
C LEU A 12 5.74 -1.84 -11.72
N ARG A 13 6.10 -1.34 -12.88
CA ARG A 13 5.21 -1.41 -14.06
C ARG A 13 4.86 -2.83 -14.45
N MET A 14 5.71 -3.80 -14.11
CA MET A 14 5.57 -5.20 -14.49
C MET A 14 5.19 -6.10 -13.32
N ALA A 15 5.21 -5.56 -12.10
CA ALA A 15 4.98 -6.36 -10.89
C ALA A 15 3.49 -6.57 -10.64
N ASP A 16 3.14 -7.77 -10.21
CA ASP A 16 1.79 -8.11 -9.77
C ASP A 16 1.61 -7.90 -8.26
N VAL A 17 2.68 -8.02 -7.50
CA VAL A 17 2.74 -7.79 -6.04
C VAL A 17 4.10 -7.20 -5.70
N PHE A 18 4.12 -6.22 -4.81
CA PHE A 18 5.34 -5.55 -4.38
C PHE A 18 5.56 -5.78 -2.89
N ILE A 19 6.70 -6.35 -2.54
CA ILE A 19 7.09 -6.58 -1.15
C ILE A 19 8.05 -5.46 -0.75
N THR A 20 7.71 -4.74 0.32
CA THR A 20 8.46 -3.56 0.74
C THR A 20 8.53 -3.46 2.26
N HIS A 21 9.51 -2.73 2.79
CA HIS A 21 9.56 -2.39 4.21
C HIS A 21 8.58 -1.26 4.59
N GLY A 22 8.05 -0.53 3.63
CA GLY A 22 7.03 0.49 3.90
C GLY A 22 7.57 1.90 3.98
N GLY A 23 8.67 2.21 3.30
CA GLY A 23 9.10 3.58 3.09
C GLY A 23 8.08 4.33 2.24
N MET A 24 7.85 5.63 2.54
CA MET A 24 6.80 6.38 1.86
C MET A 24 7.01 6.53 0.37
N ASN A 25 8.25 6.65 -0.08
CA ASN A 25 8.55 6.76 -1.51
C ASN A 25 8.15 5.48 -2.25
N SER A 26 8.48 4.32 -1.68
CA SER A 26 8.15 3.02 -2.27
C SER A 26 6.64 2.80 -2.32
N ILE A 27 5.94 3.15 -1.24
CA ILE A 27 4.48 3.05 -1.17
C ILE A 27 3.84 3.96 -2.22
N SER A 28 4.30 5.22 -2.31
CA SER A 28 3.76 6.18 -3.26
C SER A 28 3.93 5.73 -4.71
N GLU A 29 5.08 5.16 -5.03
CA GLU A 29 5.34 4.62 -6.37
C GLU A 29 4.44 3.42 -6.69
N ALA A 30 4.26 2.52 -5.72
CA ALA A 30 3.35 1.38 -5.88
C ALA A 30 1.91 1.83 -6.11
N LEU A 31 1.48 2.90 -5.45
CA LEU A 31 0.14 3.45 -5.63
C LEU A 31 -0.06 4.03 -7.03
N VAL A 32 0.95 4.72 -7.56
CA VAL A 32 0.89 5.29 -8.91
C VAL A 32 0.71 4.20 -9.97
N TYR A 33 1.37 3.06 -9.79
CA TYR A 33 1.30 1.94 -10.73
C TYR A 33 0.25 0.89 -10.36
N GLU A 34 -0.56 1.15 -9.32
CA GLU A 34 -1.64 0.26 -8.86
C GLU A 34 -1.14 -1.15 -8.52
N VAL A 35 0.02 -1.25 -7.86
CA VAL A 35 0.61 -2.54 -7.48
C VAL A 35 0.22 -2.86 -6.04
N PRO A 36 -0.45 -4.00 -5.79
CA PRO A 36 -0.73 -4.47 -4.43
C PRO A 36 0.55 -4.69 -3.63
N MET A 37 0.51 -4.32 -2.36
CA MET A 37 1.70 -4.35 -1.51
C MET A 37 1.61 -5.39 -0.40
N ILE A 38 2.77 -5.96 -0.07
CA ILE A 38 2.98 -6.65 1.20
C ILE A 38 4.03 -5.84 1.94
N VAL A 39 3.64 -5.25 3.06
CA VAL A 39 4.52 -4.38 3.85
C VAL A 39 5.04 -5.16 5.05
N ILE A 40 6.36 -5.26 5.14
CA ILE A 40 7.06 -5.93 6.24
C ILE A 40 7.84 -4.84 6.97
N PRO A 41 7.22 -4.12 7.92
CA PRO A 41 7.87 -2.98 8.56
C PRO A 41 8.99 -3.43 9.48
N PHE A 42 10.05 -2.65 9.51
CA PHE A 42 11.25 -2.97 10.26
C PHE A 42 11.63 -1.85 11.25
N MET A 43 11.59 -0.59 10.83
CA MET A 43 12.06 0.53 11.64
C MET A 43 11.39 1.86 11.23
N SER A 44 11.65 2.93 12.00
CA SER A 44 11.21 4.30 11.74
C SER A 44 9.70 4.43 11.62
N ASP A 45 9.20 5.08 10.59
CA ASP A 45 7.79 5.28 10.32
C ASP A 45 7.13 4.11 9.58
N GLN A 46 7.89 3.08 9.24
CA GLN A 46 7.40 1.92 8.48
C GLN A 46 6.21 1.21 9.13
N PRO A 47 6.17 0.99 10.47
CA PRO A 47 5.00 0.37 11.10
C PRO A 47 3.72 1.20 10.94
N VAL A 48 3.81 2.52 10.99
CA VAL A 48 2.66 3.40 10.80
C VAL A 48 2.17 3.32 9.35
N ASN A 49 3.10 3.36 8.40
CA ASN A 49 2.80 3.26 6.98
C ASN A 49 2.17 1.91 6.63
N ALA A 50 2.69 0.83 7.20
CA ALA A 50 2.14 -0.52 7.00
C ALA A 50 0.70 -0.62 7.49
N ARG A 51 0.40 -0.01 8.62
CA ARG A 51 -0.96 0.02 9.17
C ARG A 51 -1.91 0.80 8.26
N GLN A 52 -1.47 1.92 7.70
CA GLN A 52 -2.27 2.70 6.77
C GLN A 52 -2.57 1.90 5.49
N VAL A 53 -1.58 1.22 4.94
CA VAL A 53 -1.76 0.37 3.75
C VAL A 53 -2.81 -0.72 4.03
N GLU A 54 -2.71 -1.38 5.17
CA GLU A 54 -3.64 -2.45 5.55
C GLU A 54 -5.05 -1.89 5.79
N THR A 55 -5.17 -0.79 6.52
CA THR A 55 -6.45 -0.15 6.84
C THR A 55 -7.17 0.31 5.57
N LEU A 56 -6.44 0.88 4.62
CA LEU A 56 -7.01 1.32 3.35
C LEU A 56 -7.28 0.17 2.36
N GLY A 57 -6.88 -1.04 2.71
CA GLY A 57 -7.08 -2.20 1.83
C GLY A 57 -6.23 -2.18 0.58
N LEU A 58 -5.01 -1.66 0.67
CA LEU A 58 -4.08 -1.55 -0.45
C LEU A 58 -3.05 -2.68 -0.48
N GLY A 59 -3.08 -3.52 0.53
CA GLY A 59 -2.16 -4.63 0.69
C GLY A 59 -2.29 -5.24 2.06
N LYS A 60 -1.29 -6.02 2.44
CA LYS A 60 -1.23 -6.67 3.75
C LYS A 60 0.07 -6.38 4.47
N ARG A 61 0.00 -6.39 5.78
CA ARG A 61 1.16 -6.24 6.65
C ARG A 61 1.58 -7.61 7.17
N MET A 62 2.90 -7.85 7.24
CA MET A 62 3.46 -9.04 7.85
C MET A 62 4.51 -8.65 8.88
N ASP A 63 4.62 -9.42 9.96
CA ASP A 63 5.63 -9.23 10.98
C ASP A 63 6.89 -10.01 10.60
N TYR A 64 8.03 -9.33 10.49
CA TYR A 64 9.28 -9.98 10.11
C TYR A 64 9.72 -11.05 11.11
N LYS A 65 9.33 -10.93 12.39
CA LYS A 65 9.70 -11.88 13.45
C LYS A 65 9.05 -13.25 13.26
N THR A 66 7.87 -13.28 12.67
CA THR A 66 7.12 -14.52 12.43
C THR A 66 7.14 -14.95 10.97
N LEU A 67 7.85 -14.19 10.13
CA LEU A 67 7.91 -14.42 8.70
C LEU A 67 8.65 -15.73 8.38
N ASN A 68 8.05 -16.53 7.51
CA ASN A 68 8.71 -17.70 6.94
C ASN A 68 8.29 -17.86 5.48
N SER A 69 8.96 -18.77 4.74
CA SER A 69 8.69 -18.92 3.32
C SER A 69 7.27 -19.35 3.03
N GLN A 70 6.67 -20.18 3.87
CA GLN A 70 5.30 -20.66 3.69
C GLN A 70 4.29 -19.52 3.89
N SER A 71 4.42 -18.74 4.97
CA SER A 71 3.51 -17.64 5.24
C SER A 71 3.63 -16.53 4.20
N LEU A 72 4.84 -16.27 3.72
CA LEU A 72 5.06 -15.28 2.66
C LEU A 72 4.40 -15.73 1.36
N LYS A 73 4.60 -16.98 0.97
CA LYS A 73 3.99 -17.53 -0.24
C LYS A 73 2.46 -17.44 -0.19
N GLU A 74 1.87 -17.85 0.92
CA GLU A 74 0.42 -17.80 1.10
C GLU A 74 -0.11 -16.37 1.00
N THR A 75 0.59 -15.43 1.62
CA THR A 75 0.20 -14.01 1.60
C THR A 75 0.34 -13.43 0.19
N VAL A 76 1.41 -13.74 -0.53
CA VAL A 76 1.60 -13.30 -1.92
C VAL A 76 0.44 -13.78 -2.80
N LEU A 77 0.08 -15.06 -2.71
CA LEU A 77 -1.02 -15.62 -3.49
C LEU A 77 -2.36 -14.97 -3.13
N SER A 78 -2.58 -14.74 -1.83
CA SER A 78 -3.80 -14.10 -1.34
C SER A 78 -3.93 -12.67 -1.86
N VAL A 79 -2.86 -11.90 -1.80
CA VAL A 79 -2.84 -10.50 -2.27
C VAL A 79 -3.01 -10.44 -3.79
N PHE A 80 -2.32 -11.32 -4.50
CA PHE A 80 -2.42 -11.39 -5.96
C PHE A 80 -3.85 -11.66 -6.44
N ALA A 81 -4.59 -12.50 -5.71
CA ALA A 81 -5.95 -12.89 -6.09
C ALA A 81 -7.04 -11.96 -5.53
N ASP A 82 -6.67 -10.94 -4.73
CA ASP A 82 -7.63 -10.11 -4.01
C ASP A 82 -8.15 -8.97 -4.89
N GLU A 83 -9.36 -9.11 -5.39
CA GLU A 83 -10.01 -8.11 -6.25
C GLU A 83 -10.37 -6.83 -5.48
N LYS A 84 -10.60 -6.90 -4.16
CA LYS A 84 -10.87 -5.72 -3.35
C LYS A 84 -9.66 -4.81 -3.24
N ILE A 85 -8.47 -5.39 -3.09
CA ILE A 85 -7.22 -4.64 -3.08
C ILE A 85 -7.04 -3.91 -4.40
N LYS A 86 -7.28 -4.58 -5.52
CA LYS A 86 -7.18 -3.99 -6.85
C LYS A 86 -8.16 -2.82 -7.04
N ALA A 87 -9.40 -2.99 -6.59
CA ALA A 87 -10.40 -1.93 -6.65
C ALA A 87 -10.01 -0.73 -5.78
N ASN A 88 -9.49 -0.97 -4.58
CA ASN A 88 -9.03 0.08 -3.69
C ASN A 88 -7.85 0.85 -4.28
N LEU A 89 -6.92 0.15 -4.92
CA LEU A 89 -5.78 0.78 -5.60
C LEU A 89 -6.24 1.68 -6.75
N ALA A 90 -7.22 1.23 -7.52
CA ALA A 90 -7.79 2.03 -8.60
C ALA A 90 -8.44 3.31 -8.05
N ASN A 91 -9.14 3.22 -6.92
CA ASN A 91 -9.75 4.37 -6.27
C ASN A 91 -8.69 5.39 -5.80
N VAL A 92 -7.61 4.92 -5.21
CA VAL A 92 -6.50 5.79 -4.78
C VAL A 92 -5.86 6.46 -5.99
N GLN A 93 -5.60 5.70 -7.04
CA GLN A 93 -4.98 6.23 -8.26
C GLN A 93 -5.87 7.30 -8.90
N ASN A 94 -7.17 7.08 -8.93
CA ASN A 94 -8.12 8.06 -9.43
C ASN A 94 -8.09 9.35 -8.58
N TRP A 95 -8.04 9.20 -7.26
CA TRP A 95 -7.93 10.35 -6.34
C TRP A 95 -6.62 11.13 -6.60
N ILE A 96 -5.49 10.43 -6.76
CA ILE A 96 -4.19 11.05 -7.06
C ILE A 96 -4.26 11.84 -8.36
N SER A 97 -4.85 11.26 -9.40
CA SER A 97 -4.97 11.89 -10.72
C SER A 97 -5.83 13.15 -10.69
N ASN A 98 -6.80 13.22 -9.80
CA ASN A 98 -7.70 14.35 -9.66
C ASN A 98 -7.21 15.39 -8.63
N ALA A 99 -6.20 15.05 -7.84
CA ALA A 99 -5.64 15.99 -6.86
C ALA A 99 -4.92 17.14 -7.57
N SER A 100 -5.24 18.36 -7.20
CA SER A 100 -4.59 19.54 -7.75
C SER A 100 -3.31 19.88 -6.98
N GLY A 101 -2.20 20.02 -7.70
CA GLY A 101 -0.93 20.46 -7.16
C GLY A 101 0.11 19.34 -7.03
N ASN A 102 1.39 19.77 -7.00
CA ASN A 102 2.54 18.88 -6.84
C ASN A 102 2.79 18.61 -5.36
N LYS A 103 2.01 17.72 -4.78
CA LYS A 103 2.28 17.25 -3.42
C LYS A 103 3.21 16.05 -3.48
N GLY A 104 4.17 16.00 -2.56
CA GLY A 104 5.06 14.85 -2.44
C GLY A 104 4.26 13.60 -2.10
N GLY A 105 4.77 12.44 -2.50
CA GLY A 105 4.06 11.17 -2.34
C GLY A 105 3.61 10.89 -0.91
N ALA A 106 4.45 11.23 0.09
CA ALA A 106 4.11 11.04 1.50
C ALA A 106 2.90 11.88 1.93
N GLU A 107 2.80 13.11 1.44
CA GLU A 107 1.67 13.99 1.77
C GLU A 107 0.38 13.51 1.12
N MET A 108 0.46 12.97 -0.09
CA MET A 108 -0.71 12.47 -0.82
C MET A 108 -1.38 11.31 -0.10
N ILE A 109 -0.61 10.33 0.36
CA ILE A 109 -1.18 9.18 1.06
C ILE A 109 -1.78 9.58 2.41
N ARG A 110 -1.14 10.53 3.12
CA ARG A 110 -1.66 11.04 4.39
C ARG A 110 -2.98 11.79 4.20
N GLU A 111 -3.10 12.58 3.15
CA GLU A 111 -4.35 13.28 2.82
C GLU A 111 -5.45 12.30 2.46
N TYR A 112 -5.15 11.33 1.61
CA TYR A 112 -6.11 10.30 1.23
C TYR A 112 -6.60 9.53 2.46
N TYR A 113 -5.68 9.14 3.34
CA TYR A 113 -6.02 8.44 4.57
C TYR A 113 -6.92 9.31 5.47
N ARG A 114 -6.63 10.59 5.58
CA ARG A 114 -7.43 11.53 6.38
C ARG A 114 -8.85 11.65 5.82
N GLU A 115 -9.00 11.82 4.53
CA GLU A 115 -10.31 11.91 3.89
C GLU A 115 -11.10 10.60 4.04
N TRP A 116 -10.43 9.49 3.82
CA TRP A 116 -11.02 8.17 3.98
C TRP A 116 -11.53 7.97 5.42
N ARG A 117 -10.70 8.31 6.38
CA ARG A 117 -11.03 8.19 7.81
C ARG A 117 -12.23 9.07 8.18
N ASN A 118 -12.24 10.31 7.73
CA ASN A 118 -13.35 11.23 8.00
C ASN A 118 -14.68 10.70 7.43
N ALA A 119 -14.65 10.11 6.24
CA ALA A 119 -15.83 9.53 5.63
C ALA A 119 -16.34 8.32 6.43
N HIS A 120 -15.44 7.46 6.91
CA HIS A 120 -15.81 6.24 7.66
C HIS A 120 -16.18 6.52 9.11
N ASP A 121 -15.56 7.52 9.75
CA ASP A 121 -15.93 7.92 11.11
C ASP A 121 -17.33 8.55 11.16
N ASN A 122 -17.73 9.25 10.12
CA ASN A 122 -19.08 9.79 10.01
C ASN A 122 -20.13 8.67 9.87
N ASP A 123 -19.82 7.61 9.14
CA ASP A 123 -20.71 6.46 8.98
C ASP A 123 -20.96 5.73 10.32
N THR A 124 -19.95 5.65 11.19
CA THR A 124 -20.11 5.02 12.51
C THR A 124 -20.92 5.87 13.49
N ASN A 125 -20.96 7.19 13.30
CA ASN A 125 -21.77 8.08 14.14
C ASN A 125 -23.26 8.10 13.76
N GLU A 126 -23.59 7.71 12.54
CA GLU A 126 -25.00 7.65 12.08
C GLU A 126 -25.73 6.37 12.50
N THR A 127 -24.99 5.37 13.00
CA THR A 127 -25.57 4.08 13.41
C THR A 127 -25.83 3.96 14.91
N THR A 128 -25.65 5.01 15.68
CA THR A 128 -26.06 5.07 17.08
C THR A 128 -27.41 5.84 17.21
#